data_c3b8166469bb485bd6087475a701cf29
#
_entry.id   c3b8166469bb485bd6087475a701cf29
#
_cell.length_a   1.000
_cell.length_b   1.000
_cell.length_c   1.000
_cell.angle_alpha   90.00
_cell.angle_beta   90.00
_cell.angle_gamma   90.00
#
_symmetry.space_group_name_H-M   'P 1'
#
loop_
_entity.id
_entity.type
_entity.pdbx_description
1 polymer ?
#
loop_
_entity_poly.entity_id
_entity_poly.type
_entity_poly.pdbx_seq_one_letter_code
_entity_poly.pdbx_strand_id
1 'polypeptide(L)'
;MSEIELSVLLPAYNEADNLTEVIPAIAAALGDTGRTWEIVVVDDGSTDGTRTVMNHLRSSQVRYIRLRRNSGKSAALSMGLDHVRGDLVVLMDADGQDDPAELAKLLAELDTGVDLVTGRRAVRHDRFVKRTTSRLYNGATAKVTGVPGRDFNSGFKVMRRDLADSLEMYGDLHRYIPVLAVWNGFRVSEVDVTHRERLH
;
A
#
# COMPACT_ATOMS: atom_id res chain seq x y z
N MET A 1 1.35 2.16 26.74
CA MET A 1 1.02 2.48 25.35
C MET A 1 2.30 2.29 24.55
N SER A 2 2.42 1.25 23.78
CA SER A 2 3.43 1.25 22.73
C SER A 2 2.75 1.99 21.57
N GLU A 3 2.98 3.24 21.47
CA GLU A 3 2.42 4.02 20.39
C GLU A 3 3.20 3.68 19.14
N ILE A 4 2.61 2.83 18.31
CA ILE A 4 3.09 2.64 16.95
C ILE A 4 2.61 3.86 16.17
N GLU A 5 3.53 4.60 15.59
CA GLU A 5 3.20 5.78 14.79
C GLU A 5 2.91 5.39 13.33
N LEU A 6 3.61 4.35 12.82
CA LEU A 6 3.59 4.03 11.41
C LEU A 6 3.39 2.51 11.19
N SER A 7 2.32 2.12 10.51
CA SER A 7 2.07 0.73 10.11
C SER A 7 2.19 0.59 8.61
N VAL A 8 3.05 -0.32 8.13
CA VAL A 8 3.08 -0.72 6.71
C VAL A 8 2.26 -1.99 6.54
N LEU A 9 1.28 -1.96 5.67
CA LEU A 9 0.40 -3.07 5.33
C LEU A 9 0.75 -3.61 3.94
N LEU A 10 1.12 -4.89 3.90
CA LEU A 10 1.51 -5.62 2.69
C LEU A 10 0.54 -6.78 2.44
N PRO A 11 -0.40 -6.66 1.49
CA PRO A 11 -1.12 -7.82 0.97
C PRO A 11 -0.17 -8.68 0.12
N ALA A 12 -0.11 -9.99 0.37
CA ALA A 12 0.76 -10.91 -0.34
C ALA A 12 -0.01 -12.16 -0.82
N TYR A 13 0.28 -12.62 -2.02
CA TYR A 13 -0.20 -13.89 -2.54
C TYR A 13 0.85 -14.53 -3.46
N ASN A 14 1.47 -15.62 -2.99
CA ASN A 14 2.58 -16.29 -3.67
C ASN A 14 3.76 -15.34 -3.95
N GLU A 15 4.26 -14.69 -2.89
CA GLU A 15 5.34 -13.71 -2.96
C GLU A 15 6.55 -14.13 -2.09
N ALA A 16 6.82 -15.44 -1.98
CA ALA A 16 7.88 -15.98 -1.11
C ALA A 16 9.25 -15.35 -1.40
N ASP A 17 9.65 -15.28 -2.67
CA ASP A 17 10.97 -14.78 -3.07
C ASP A 17 11.05 -13.26 -2.85
N ASN A 18 10.01 -12.51 -3.22
CA ASN A 18 9.96 -11.06 -3.09
C ASN A 18 10.00 -10.61 -1.63
N LEU A 19 9.30 -11.28 -0.73
CA LEU A 19 9.23 -10.90 0.69
C LEU A 19 10.59 -10.97 1.40
N THR A 20 11.50 -11.82 0.95
CA THR A 20 12.87 -11.91 1.51
C THR A 20 13.69 -10.64 1.28
N GLU A 21 13.39 -9.89 0.23
CA GLU A 21 14.06 -8.63 -0.11
C GLU A 21 13.24 -7.42 0.32
N VAL A 22 11.92 -7.47 0.13
CA VAL A 22 11.01 -6.33 0.37
C VAL A 22 10.91 -5.99 1.85
N ILE A 23 10.76 -6.98 2.75
CA ILE A 23 10.61 -6.71 4.19
C ILE A 23 11.85 -6.03 4.78
N PRO A 24 13.08 -6.51 4.55
CA PRO A 24 14.28 -5.81 5.03
C PRO A 24 14.41 -4.39 4.44
N ALA A 25 14.09 -4.19 3.16
CA ALA A 25 14.15 -2.87 2.54
C ALA A 25 13.16 -1.88 3.16
N ILE A 26 11.91 -2.34 3.43
CA ILE A 26 10.91 -1.53 4.12
C ILE A 26 11.36 -1.23 5.56
N ALA A 27 11.86 -2.22 6.29
CA ALA A 27 12.33 -2.04 7.65
C ALA A 27 13.47 -1.01 7.74
N ALA A 28 14.40 -1.00 6.78
CA ALA A 28 15.45 -0.01 6.69
C ALA A 28 14.87 1.40 6.47
N ALA A 29 13.99 1.58 5.47
CA ALA A 29 13.35 2.86 5.20
C ALA A 29 12.51 3.38 6.38
N LEU A 30 11.83 2.48 7.10
CA LEU A 30 11.09 2.84 8.32
C LEU A 30 12.02 3.27 9.45
N GLY A 31 13.17 2.59 9.62
CA GLY A 31 14.20 2.96 10.60
C GLY A 31 14.73 4.39 10.39
N ASP A 32 14.88 4.80 9.14
CA ASP A 32 15.35 6.15 8.77
C ASP A 32 14.34 7.25 9.11
N THR A 33 13.06 6.90 9.34
CA THR A 33 12.02 7.89 9.73
C THR A 33 12.14 8.36 11.18
N GLY A 34 12.85 7.63 12.03
CA GLY A 34 12.92 7.88 13.48
C GLY A 34 11.60 7.65 14.23
N ARG A 35 10.57 7.13 13.57
CA ARG A 35 9.25 6.84 14.15
C ARG A 35 9.18 5.41 14.67
N THR A 36 8.28 5.14 15.60
CA THR A 36 7.92 3.80 16.00
C THR A 36 7.06 3.13 14.92
N TRP A 37 7.40 1.91 14.52
CA TRP A 37 6.78 1.29 13.36
C TRP A 37 6.49 -0.20 13.51
N GLU A 38 5.58 -0.69 12.67
CA GLU A 38 5.34 -2.10 12.42
C GLU A 38 5.13 -2.38 10.92
N ILE A 39 5.39 -3.63 10.52
CA ILE A 39 5.00 -4.18 9.22
C ILE A 39 3.98 -5.28 9.46
N VAL A 40 2.84 -5.21 8.77
CA VAL A 40 1.78 -6.24 8.83
C VAL A 40 1.65 -6.85 7.44
N VAL A 41 2.06 -8.11 7.31
CA VAL A 41 1.91 -8.89 6.08
C VAL A 41 0.63 -9.71 6.18
N VAL A 42 -0.27 -9.53 5.22
CA VAL A 42 -1.49 -10.33 5.10
C VAL A 42 -1.38 -11.25 3.90
N ASP A 43 -1.16 -12.52 4.17
CA ASP A 43 -1.08 -13.60 3.19
C ASP A 43 -2.50 -14.04 2.77
N ASP A 44 -2.85 -13.77 1.54
CA ASP A 44 -4.15 -14.12 0.94
C ASP A 44 -4.22 -15.61 0.54
N GLY A 45 -3.82 -16.49 1.47
CA GLY A 45 -3.93 -17.93 1.29
C GLY A 45 -2.94 -18.52 0.29
N SER A 46 -1.68 -18.05 0.31
CA SER A 46 -0.60 -18.53 -0.57
C SER A 46 -0.43 -20.05 -0.55
N THR A 47 -0.01 -20.59 -1.69
CA THR A 47 0.24 -22.03 -1.92
C THR A 47 1.72 -22.36 -2.11
N ASP A 48 2.57 -21.33 -2.17
CA ASP A 48 4.03 -21.43 -2.29
C ASP A 48 4.75 -21.42 -0.91
N GLY A 49 6.04 -21.05 -0.91
CA GLY A 49 6.87 -20.91 0.30
C GLY A 49 6.58 -19.70 1.18
N THR A 50 5.63 -18.81 0.84
CA THR A 50 5.35 -17.55 1.55
C THR A 50 5.22 -17.74 3.05
N ARG A 51 4.46 -18.75 3.50
CA ARG A 51 4.30 -19.04 4.94
C ARG A 51 5.62 -19.39 5.61
N THR A 52 6.46 -20.16 4.95
CA THR A 52 7.76 -20.57 5.50
C THR A 52 8.67 -19.37 5.65
N VAL A 53 8.77 -18.54 4.62
CA VAL A 53 9.55 -17.28 4.61
C VAL A 53 9.07 -16.37 5.75
N MET A 54 7.77 -16.14 5.86
CA MET A 54 7.22 -15.28 6.91
C MET A 54 7.44 -15.81 8.32
N ASN A 55 7.50 -17.12 8.53
CA ASN A 55 7.86 -17.69 9.84
C ASN A 55 9.29 -17.34 10.27
N HIS A 56 10.21 -17.10 9.32
CA HIS A 56 11.57 -16.65 9.60
C HIS A 56 11.69 -15.14 9.75
N LEU A 57 10.91 -14.36 8.98
CA LEU A 57 10.99 -12.90 8.95
C LEU A 57 10.18 -12.20 10.06
N ARG A 58 9.18 -12.86 10.64
CA ARG A 58 8.36 -12.24 11.68
C ARG A 58 9.16 -11.95 12.95
N SER A 59 8.85 -10.84 13.58
CA SER A 59 9.47 -10.35 14.81
C SER A 59 8.44 -9.58 15.65
N SER A 60 8.87 -8.87 16.68
CA SER A 60 7.99 -7.94 17.41
C SER A 60 7.45 -6.81 16.53
N GLN A 61 8.18 -6.42 15.48
CA GLN A 61 7.82 -5.36 14.55
C GLN A 61 7.23 -5.89 13.24
N VAL A 62 7.47 -7.16 12.88
CA VAL A 62 6.95 -7.78 11.64
C VAL A 62 5.93 -8.84 11.99
N ARG A 63 4.68 -8.54 11.72
CA ARG A 63 3.53 -9.40 12.01
C ARG A 63 3.03 -10.09 10.75
N TYR A 64 2.53 -11.31 10.91
CA TYR A 64 2.04 -12.13 9.82
C TYR A 64 0.63 -12.63 10.11
N ILE A 65 -0.30 -12.35 9.21
CA ILE A 65 -1.69 -12.79 9.25
C ILE A 65 -1.93 -13.61 7.99
N ARG A 66 -2.60 -14.75 8.10
CA ARG A 66 -2.89 -15.61 6.95
C ARG A 66 -4.38 -15.88 6.82
N LEU A 67 -4.92 -15.60 5.64
CA LEU A 67 -6.27 -15.98 5.27
C LEU A 67 -6.34 -17.49 4.96
N ARG A 68 -7.50 -18.09 5.16
CA ARG A 68 -7.67 -19.54 4.92
C ARG A 68 -7.61 -19.93 3.44
N ARG A 69 -7.94 -18.99 2.55
CA ARG A 69 -7.95 -19.15 1.10
C ARG A 69 -7.71 -17.82 0.41
N ASN A 70 -7.37 -17.85 -0.88
CA ASN A 70 -7.35 -16.64 -1.69
C ASN A 70 -8.76 -16.02 -1.75
N SER A 71 -8.86 -14.79 -1.30
CA SER A 71 -10.09 -13.99 -1.20
C SER A 71 -9.99 -12.67 -1.93
N GLY A 72 -8.81 -12.37 -2.50
CA GLY A 72 -8.48 -11.17 -3.26
C GLY A 72 -7.87 -10.04 -2.42
N LYS A 73 -7.18 -9.14 -3.12
CA LYS A 73 -6.41 -8.05 -2.51
C LYS A 73 -7.23 -7.18 -1.55
N SER A 74 -8.48 -6.84 -1.89
CA SER A 74 -9.34 -6.06 -1.00
C SER A 74 -9.63 -6.77 0.32
N ALA A 75 -9.84 -8.08 0.30
CA ALA A 75 -10.06 -8.85 1.53
C ALA A 75 -8.79 -8.88 2.41
N ALA A 76 -7.62 -9.03 1.79
CA ALA A 76 -6.34 -8.97 2.50
C ALA A 76 -6.11 -7.58 3.11
N LEU A 77 -6.39 -6.51 2.36
CA LEU A 77 -6.29 -5.14 2.87
C LEU A 77 -7.29 -4.87 4.00
N SER A 78 -8.56 -5.27 3.86
CA SER A 78 -9.56 -5.13 4.93
C SER A 78 -9.09 -5.80 6.22
N MET A 79 -8.68 -7.08 6.12
CA MET A 79 -8.12 -7.82 7.28
C MET A 79 -6.92 -7.09 7.90
N GLY A 80 -6.04 -6.54 7.06
CA GLY A 80 -4.87 -5.81 7.53
C GLY A 80 -5.23 -4.49 8.22
N LEU A 81 -6.16 -3.71 7.66
CA LEU A 81 -6.64 -2.45 8.25
C LEU A 81 -7.21 -2.65 9.65
N ASP A 82 -7.95 -3.76 9.88
CA ASP A 82 -8.47 -4.12 11.21
C ASP A 82 -7.36 -4.45 12.23
N HIS A 83 -6.12 -4.70 11.77
CA HIS A 83 -5.04 -5.20 12.62
C HIS A 83 -3.84 -4.27 12.75
N VAL A 84 -3.69 -3.27 11.87
CA VAL A 84 -2.65 -2.24 12.01
C VAL A 84 -2.91 -1.35 13.22
N ARG A 85 -1.84 -0.81 13.83
CA ARG A 85 -1.91 -0.07 15.11
C ARG A 85 -1.41 1.37 15.00
N GLY A 86 -0.72 1.71 13.89
CA GLY A 86 -0.11 3.03 13.70
C GLY A 86 -1.14 4.13 13.47
N ASP A 87 -0.78 5.36 13.84
CA ASP A 87 -1.56 6.57 13.53
C ASP A 87 -1.54 6.91 12.04
N LEU A 88 -0.51 6.44 11.35
CA LEU A 88 -0.36 6.50 9.90
C LEU A 88 -0.31 5.07 9.33
N VAL A 89 -1.03 4.86 8.23
CA VAL A 89 -1.07 3.57 7.53
C VAL A 89 -0.47 3.72 6.15
N VAL A 90 0.54 2.90 5.86
CA VAL A 90 1.18 2.81 4.55
C VAL A 90 0.70 1.54 3.86
N LEU A 91 0.17 1.65 2.67
CA LEU A 91 -0.10 0.50 1.80
C LEU A 91 1.04 0.37 0.80
N MET A 92 1.58 -0.82 0.64
CA MET A 92 2.57 -1.18 -0.38
C MET A 92 2.28 -2.56 -0.94
N ASP A 93 2.70 -2.81 -2.17
CA ASP A 93 2.62 -4.14 -2.78
C ASP A 93 3.85 -4.99 -2.41
N ALA A 94 3.64 -6.30 -2.26
CA ALA A 94 4.70 -7.23 -1.86
C ALA A 94 5.62 -7.65 -3.03
N ASP A 95 5.38 -7.19 -4.26
CA ASP A 95 6.09 -7.58 -5.49
C ASP A 95 7.41 -6.82 -5.72
N GLY A 96 7.77 -5.91 -4.79
CA GLY A 96 9.02 -5.15 -4.82
C GLY A 96 9.07 -4.01 -5.85
N GLN A 97 7.95 -3.70 -6.51
CA GLN A 97 7.91 -2.61 -7.50
C GLN A 97 7.88 -1.22 -6.84
N ASP A 98 7.29 -1.09 -5.66
CA ASP A 98 7.30 0.15 -4.89
C ASP A 98 8.66 0.33 -4.20
N ASP A 99 9.31 1.49 -4.38
CA ASP A 99 10.58 1.79 -3.72
C ASP A 99 10.34 2.32 -2.29
N PRO A 100 10.73 1.58 -1.23
CA PRO A 100 10.54 2.05 0.14
C PRO A 100 11.24 3.38 0.46
N ALA A 101 12.31 3.72 -0.24
CA ALA A 101 13.02 4.99 -0.04
C ALA A 101 12.14 6.22 -0.38
N GLU A 102 11.12 6.04 -1.20
CA GLU A 102 10.18 7.11 -1.54
C GLU A 102 9.17 7.41 -0.41
N LEU A 103 9.12 6.58 0.65
CA LEU A 103 8.22 6.78 1.80
C LEU A 103 8.38 8.17 2.43
N ALA A 104 9.62 8.67 2.52
CA ALA A 104 9.88 9.99 3.08
C ALA A 104 9.15 11.11 2.30
N LYS A 105 9.03 11.00 0.97
CA LYS A 105 8.32 11.99 0.16
C LYS A 105 6.81 11.95 0.43
N LEU A 106 6.22 10.75 0.58
CA LEU A 106 4.80 10.63 0.88
C LEU A 106 4.49 11.17 2.28
N LEU A 107 5.34 10.90 3.26
CA LEU A 107 5.19 11.42 4.62
C LEU A 107 5.30 12.95 4.64
N ALA A 108 6.28 13.54 3.95
CA ALA A 108 6.43 14.98 3.84
C ALA A 108 5.20 15.65 3.22
N GLU A 109 4.61 15.05 2.19
CA GLU A 109 3.37 15.55 1.60
C GLU A 109 2.18 15.41 2.55
N LEU A 110 2.08 14.30 3.31
CA LEU A 110 1.03 14.10 4.31
C LEU A 110 1.10 15.16 5.42
N ASP A 111 2.31 15.58 5.79
CA ASP A 111 2.55 16.61 6.81
C ASP A 111 2.10 18.01 6.36
N THR A 112 1.80 18.24 5.06
CA THR A 112 1.15 19.48 4.58
C THR A 112 -0.30 19.62 5.03
N GLY A 113 -0.85 18.55 5.63
CA GLY A 113 -2.18 18.52 6.20
C GLY A 113 -3.23 17.81 5.34
N VAL A 114 -2.82 17.05 4.30
CA VAL A 114 -3.71 16.14 3.58
C VAL A 114 -3.92 14.85 4.36
N ASP A 115 -4.92 14.05 4.00
CA ASP A 115 -5.33 12.87 4.73
C ASP A 115 -4.90 11.57 4.02
N LEU A 116 -4.68 11.65 2.69
CA LEU A 116 -4.16 10.58 1.84
C LEU A 116 -3.15 11.14 0.85
N VAL A 117 -2.02 10.46 0.73
CA VAL A 117 -1.05 10.68 -0.35
C VAL A 117 -0.89 9.40 -1.16
N THR A 118 -1.01 9.52 -2.49
CA THR A 118 -0.78 8.41 -3.43
C THR A 118 0.54 8.62 -4.15
N GLY A 119 1.41 7.62 -4.15
CA GLY A 119 2.61 7.61 -4.98
C GLY A 119 2.24 7.40 -6.45
N ARG A 120 2.45 8.43 -7.29
CA ARG A 120 2.21 8.35 -8.72
C ARG A 120 3.46 7.88 -9.45
N ARG A 121 3.35 6.86 -10.26
CA ARG A 121 4.45 6.35 -11.08
C ARG A 121 4.80 7.35 -12.18
N ALA A 122 5.93 8.08 -12.04
CA ALA A 122 6.37 9.12 -12.97
C ALA A 122 6.69 8.56 -14.37
N VAL A 123 7.29 7.38 -14.44
CA VAL A 123 7.63 6.68 -15.67
C VAL A 123 7.07 5.26 -15.63
N ARG A 124 6.15 4.94 -16.55
CA ARG A 124 5.68 3.58 -16.75
C ARG A 124 6.51 2.92 -17.86
N HIS A 125 7.30 1.93 -17.53
CA HIS A 125 7.97 1.05 -18.50
C HIS A 125 7.02 0.03 -19.14
N ASP A 126 5.72 0.16 -18.90
CA ASP A 126 4.69 -0.74 -19.43
C ASP A 126 4.55 -0.64 -20.96
N ARG A 127 4.23 -1.77 -21.59
CA ARG A 127 3.90 -1.85 -23.03
C ARG A 127 2.83 -0.82 -23.39
N PHE A 128 3.00 -0.18 -24.55
CA PHE A 128 2.19 0.95 -25.08
C PHE A 128 0.67 0.77 -24.92
N VAL A 129 0.14 -0.45 -25.06
CA VAL A 129 -1.28 -0.78 -24.93
C VAL A 129 -1.80 -0.60 -23.50
N LYS A 130 -1.06 -1.03 -22.48
CA LYS A 130 -1.43 -0.86 -21.06
C LYS A 130 -1.44 0.61 -20.63
N ARG A 131 -0.55 1.42 -21.20
CA ARG A 131 -0.46 2.85 -20.89
C ARG A 131 -1.68 3.64 -21.39
N THR A 132 -2.19 3.30 -22.58
CA THR A 132 -3.37 3.97 -23.17
C THR A 132 -4.64 3.60 -22.43
N THR A 133 -4.83 2.31 -22.13
CA THR A 133 -6.00 1.81 -21.38
C THR A 133 -6.05 2.40 -19.96
N SER A 134 -4.90 2.49 -19.28
CA SER A 134 -4.82 3.08 -17.96
C SER A 134 -5.10 4.59 -17.94
N ARG A 135 -4.63 5.33 -18.95
CA ARG A 135 -4.94 6.77 -19.09
C ARG A 135 -6.44 7.00 -19.33
N LEU A 136 -7.04 6.19 -20.20
CA LEU A 136 -8.47 6.25 -20.48
C LEU A 136 -9.29 5.94 -19.22
N TYR A 137 -8.91 4.89 -18.49
CA TYR A 137 -9.52 4.51 -17.22
C TYR A 137 -9.42 5.62 -16.17
N ASN A 138 -8.22 6.16 -15.93
CA ASN A 138 -8.01 7.21 -14.94
C ASN A 138 -8.76 8.50 -15.35
N GLY A 139 -8.74 8.86 -16.64
CA GLY A 139 -9.48 10.02 -17.16
C GLY A 139 -11.01 9.86 -17.03
N ALA A 140 -11.53 8.67 -17.32
CA ALA A 140 -12.94 8.37 -17.15
C ALA A 140 -13.33 8.39 -15.67
N THR A 141 -12.52 7.78 -14.79
CA THR A 141 -12.73 7.78 -13.35
C THR A 141 -12.72 9.20 -12.79
N ALA A 142 -11.71 10.02 -13.12
CA ALA A 142 -11.65 11.41 -12.70
C ALA A 142 -12.88 12.22 -13.16
N LYS A 143 -13.33 12.00 -14.42
CA LYS A 143 -14.51 12.69 -14.97
C LYS A 143 -15.82 12.27 -14.29
N VAL A 144 -15.96 10.98 -13.99
CA VAL A 144 -17.19 10.44 -13.37
C VAL A 144 -17.24 10.75 -11.89
N THR A 145 -16.11 10.67 -11.19
CA THR A 145 -16.04 10.85 -9.74
C THR A 145 -15.79 12.29 -9.31
N GLY A 146 -15.35 13.17 -10.23
CA GLY A 146 -14.92 14.53 -9.92
C GLY A 146 -13.60 14.63 -9.14
N VAL A 147 -12.93 13.49 -8.89
CA VAL A 147 -11.68 13.44 -8.13
C VAL A 147 -10.49 13.59 -9.06
N PRO A 148 -9.66 14.66 -8.91
CA PRO A 148 -8.44 14.79 -9.69
C PRO A 148 -7.44 13.70 -9.27
N GLY A 149 -7.00 12.88 -10.21
CA GLY A 149 -6.00 11.85 -9.97
C GLY A 149 -5.47 11.29 -11.28
N ARG A 150 -4.19 10.94 -11.30
CA ARG A 150 -3.51 10.41 -12.50
C ARG A 150 -3.14 8.94 -12.38
N ASP A 151 -3.01 8.41 -11.15
CA ASP A 151 -2.71 6.99 -10.91
C ASP A 151 -3.50 6.41 -9.73
N PHE A 152 -4.82 6.24 -9.92
CA PHE A 152 -5.70 5.64 -8.90
C PHE A 152 -5.27 4.22 -8.49
N ASN A 153 -4.60 3.49 -9.39
CA ASN A 153 -4.22 2.09 -9.21
C ASN A 153 -2.84 1.90 -8.53
N SER A 154 -2.14 2.96 -8.15
CA SER A 154 -0.88 2.79 -7.42
C SER A 154 -1.12 2.00 -6.13
N GLY A 155 -0.27 1.01 -5.83
CA GLY A 155 -0.26 0.27 -4.56
C GLY A 155 0.26 1.13 -3.41
N PHE A 156 1.18 2.04 -3.70
CA PHE A 156 1.90 2.84 -2.70
C PHE A 156 1.07 4.05 -2.25
N LYS A 157 0.58 4.00 -1.03
CA LYS A 157 -0.23 5.06 -0.41
C LYS A 157 0.14 5.24 1.05
N VAL A 158 0.03 6.47 1.54
CA VAL A 158 0.11 6.79 2.98
C VAL A 158 -1.16 7.53 3.37
N MET A 159 -1.77 7.13 4.48
CA MET A 159 -3.00 7.74 4.97
C MET A 159 -3.04 7.86 6.48
N ARG A 160 -3.87 8.78 6.97
CA ARG A 160 -4.18 8.91 8.39
C ARG A 160 -5.09 7.77 8.86
N ARG A 161 -5.02 7.46 10.14
CA ARG A 161 -5.79 6.37 10.76
C ARG A 161 -7.30 6.53 10.58
N ASP A 162 -7.82 7.72 10.78
CA ASP A 162 -9.25 8.01 10.66
C ASP A 162 -9.80 7.71 9.25
N LEU A 163 -9.02 8.02 8.21
CA LEU A 163 -9.35 7.59 6.86
C LEU A 163 -9.28 6.06 6.74
N ALA A 164 -8.19 5.43 7.22
CA ALA A 164 -8.03 3.96 7.14
C ALA A 164 -9.22 3.23 7.79
N ASP A 165 -9.66 3.70 8.95
CA ASP A 165 -10.80 3.15 9.70
C ASP A 165 -12.15 3.39 9.00
N SER A 166 -12.25 4.39 8.12
CA SER A 166 -13.47 4.68 7.33
C SER A 166 -13.62 3.83 6.07
N LEU A 167 -12.57 3.08 5.69
CA LEU A 167 -12.55 2.33 4.43
C LEU A 167 -13.23 0.97 4.55
N GLU A 168 -14.34 0.80 3.86
CA GLU A 168 -14.97 -0.51 3.65
C GLU A 168 -14.45 -1.14 2.35
N MET A 169 -13.64 -2.22 2.48
CA MET A 169 -12.92 -2.82 1.36
C MET A 169 -13.52 -4.16 0.96
N TYR A 170 -14.14 -4.22 -0.23
CA TYR A 170 -14.62 -5.46 -0.86
C TYR A 170 -14.45 -5.41 -2.39
N GLY A 171 -14.48 -6.55 -3.05
CA GLY A 171 -14.31 -6.65 -4.51
C GLY A 171 -13.02 -5.98 -4.99
N ASP A 172 -13.11 -5.03 -5.90
CA ASP A 172 -11.98 -4.26 -6.43
C ASP A 172 -11.86 -2.84 -5.85
N LEU A 173 -12.53 -2.53 -4.73
CA LEU A 173 -12.56 -1.18 -4.15
C LEU A 173 -11.18 -0.65 -3.73
N HIS A 174 -10.19 -1.52 -3.48
CA HIS A 174 -8.81 -1.10 -3.23
C HIS A 174 -8.24 -0.17 -4.30
N ARG A 175 -8.75 -0.24 -5.54
CA ARG A 175 -8.34 0.63 -6.67
C ARG A 175 -8.91 2.03 -6.56
N TYR A 176 -9.98 2.20 -5.79
CA TYR A 176 -10.74 3.43 -5.66
C TYR A 176 -10.54 4.14 -4.32
N ILE A 177 -9.54 3.73 -3.51
CA ILE A 177 -9.26 4.36 -2.21
C ILE A 177 -9.23 5.90 -2.29
N PRO A 178 -8.55 6.55 -3.29
CA PRO A 178 -8.57 8.01 -3.38
C PRO A 178 -9.97 8.58 -3.64
N VAL A 179 -10.80 7.87 -4.38
CA VAL A 179 -12.19 8.28 -4.66
C VAL A 179 -13.03 8.16 -3.39
N LEU A 180 -12.92 7.04 -2.69
CA LEU A 180 -13.63 6.81 -1.42
C LEU A 180 -13.22 7.85 -0.38
N ALA A 181 -11.93 8.19 -0.31
CA ALA A 181 -11.42 9.22 0.58
C ALA A 181 -12.08 10.58 0.31
N VAL A 182 -12.10 11.04 -0.94
CA VAL A 182 -12.74 12.31 -1.31
C VAL A 182 -14.24 12.31 -1.03
N TRP A 183 -14.95 11.22 -1.34
CA TRP A 183 -16.39 11.09 -1.06
C TRP A 183 -16.71 11.12 0.43
N ASN A 184 -15.80 10.63 1.27
CA ASN A 184 -15.90 10.72 2.73
C ASN A 184 -15.40 12.06 3.29
N GLY A 185 -15.04 13.03 2.41
CA GLY A 185 -14.63 14.39 2.82
C GLY A 185 -13.16 14.57 3.16
N PHE A 186 -12.33 13.56 2.92
CA PHE A 186 -10.87 13.62 3.15
C PHE A 186 -10.13 14.31 1.99
N ARG A 187 -8.99 14.93 2.33
CA ARG A 187 -8.12 15.62 1.37
C ARG A 187 -7.08 14.65 0.82
N VAL A 188 -6.94 14.62 -0.50
CA VAL A 188 -6.06 13.69 -1.21
C VAL A 188 -5.02 14.45 -2.03
N SER A 189 -3.79 13.96 -2.02
CA SER A 189 -2.68 14.46 -2.85
C SER A 189 -1.96 13.31 -3.57
N GLU A 190 -1.17 13.66 -4.58
CA GLU A 190 -0.30 12.73 -5.32
C GLU A 190 1.13 13.28 -5.36
N VAL A 191 2.11 12.40 -5.17
CA VAL A 191 3.54 12.69 -5.38
C VAL A 191 4.15 11.73 -6.39
N ASP A 192 5.10 12.22 -7.18
CA ASP A 192 5.84 11.37 -8.10
C ASP A 192 6.84 10.49 -7.36
N VAL A 193 6.73 9.18 -7.60
CA VAL A 193 7.60 8.16 -7.00
C VAL A 193 8.31 7.34 -8.08
N THR A 194 9.48 6.85 -7.73
CA THR A 194 10.20 5.85 -8.52
C THR A 194 9.47 4.51 -8.40
N HIS A 195 9.31 3.84 -9.54
CA HIS A 195 8.72 2.50 -9.61
C HIS A 195 9.74 1.56 -10.25
N ARG A 196 10.07 0.50 -9.54
CA ARG A 196 11.07 -0.49 -9.96
C ARG A 196 10.46 -1.54 -10.89
N GLU A 197 11.28 -2.29 -11.58
CA GLU A 197 10.85 -3.54 -12.21
C GLU A 197 10.52 -4.57 -11.14
N ARG A 198 9.59 -5.48 -11.45
CA ARG A 198 9.25 -6.57 -10.52
C ARG A 198 10.49 -7.43 -10.26
N LEU A 199 10.73 -7.79 -8.99
CA LEU A 199 11.93 -8.53 -8.61
C LEU A 199 11.89 -9.98 -9.09
N HIS A 200 10.76 -10.69 -8.94
CA HIS A 200 10.57 -12.10 -9.29
C HIS A 200 9.22 -12.40 -9.93
#